data_f75d1f26ea2fb9db8456d5bd175c8ce8
#
_entry.id   f75d1f26ea2fb9db8456d5bd175c8ce8
#
_cell.length_a   1.000
_cell.length_b   1.000
_cell.length_c   1.000
_cell.angle_alpha   90.00
_cell.angle_beta   90.00
_cell.angle_gamma   90.00
#
_symmetry.space_group_name_H-M   'P 1'
#
loop_
_entity.id
_entity.type
_entity.pdbx_description
1 polymer ?
#
loop_
_entity_poly.entity_id
_entity_poly.type
_entity_poly.pdbx_seq_one_letter_code
_entity_poly.pdbx_strand_id
1 'polypeptide(L)'
;MERLAGIEIFKGFSGYITKITDLMQSQDETTSGCYKLVSLEGEDGSIVNFVVALNTYFVNHSVVYIGDKVTGYFDELAPVPLIYPPQYRAIIMVKNMPGENVKVDYFDSELISSDNYLKLNIAMFTQILLTNGQPFKRNLENRNLIVI
;
A
#
# COMPACT_ATOMS: atom_id res chain seq x y z
N MET A 1 -3.92 6.99 22.42
CA MET A 1 -3.53 6.41 22.15
C MET A 1 -3.43 5.89 21.35
N GLU A 2 -2.91 5.84 21.18
CA GLU A 2 -2.72 5.32 20.46
C GLU A 2 -2.99 4.31 20.21
N ARG A 3 -2.91 4.44 19.99
CA ARG A 3 -3.52 3.63 19.34
C ARG A 3 -2.85 2.40 19.25
N LEU A 4 -2.91 1.73 20.25
CA LEU A 4 -2.80 0.38 20.12
C LEU A 4 -3.64 -0.03 19.04
N ALA A 5 -4.78 0.57 19.04
CA ALA A 5 -5.69 0.40 17.98
C ALA A 5 -5.13 0.89 16.69
N GLY A 6 -3.99 1.48 16.68
CA GLY A 6 -3.47 1.94 15.48
C GLY A 6 -2.37 1.16 14.89
N ILE A 7 -2.10 0.03 15.40
CA ILE A 7 -1.12 -0.85 14.79
C ILE A 7 -1.78 -1.53 13.60
N GLU A 8 -1.39 -1.08 12.40
CA GLU A 8 -1.80 -1.71 11.16
C GLU A 8 -0.80 -2.81 10.83
N ILE A 9 -1.31 -3.97 10.44
CA ILE A 9 -0.47 -5.06 9.95
C ILE A 9 -0.65 -5.10 8.44
N PHE A 10 0.34 -4.59 7.73
CA PHE A 10 0.29 -4.54 6.28
C PHE A 10 0.58 -5.90 5.68
N LYS A 11 -0.28 -6.28 4.76
CA LYS A 11 -0.08 -7.45 3.92
C LYS A 11 -0.14 -7.00 2.46
N GLY A 12 0.74 -7.57 1.64
CA GLY A 12 0.83 -7.21 0.23
C GLY A 12 0.35 -8.32 -0.67
N PHE A 13 -0.20 -7.93 -1.82
CA PHE A 13 -0.50 -8.85 -2.91
C PHE A 13 0.04 -8.22 -4.19
N SER A 14 0.82 -9.01 -4.95
CA SER A 14 1.43 -8.56 -6.19
C SER A 14 0.79 -9.25 -7.38
N GLY A 15 0.58 -8.53 -8.44
CA GLY A 15 0.05 -9.08 -9.66
C GLY A 15 0.00 -8.05 -10.78
N TYR A 16 -0.53 -8.49 -11.92
CA TYR A 16 -0.72 -7.62 -13.07
C TYR A 16 -2.14 -7.08 -13.04
N ILE A 17 -2.29 -5.80 -13.35
CA ILE A 17 -3.60 -5.17 -13.43
C ILE A 17 -4.31 -5.71 -14.68
N THR A 18 -5.46 -6.34 -14.47
CA THR A 18 -6.28 -6.87 -15.55
C THR A 18 -7.50 -6.01 -15.85
N LYS A 19 -7.95 -5.23 -14.85
CA LYS A 19 -9.17 -4.42 -15.00
C LYS A 19 -9.11 -3.24 -14.03
N ILE A 20 -9.57 -2.08 -14.49
CA ILE A 20 -9.77 -0.89 -13.66
C ILE A 20 -11.17 -0.36 -13.98
N THR A 21 -12.04 -0.32 -12.97
CA THR A 21 -13.40 0.19 -13.13
C THR A 21 -13.74 1.16 -12.03
N ASP A 22 -14.70 2.03 -12.29
CA ASP A 22 -15.21 2.92 -11.25
C ASP A 22 -16.07 2.10 -10.29
N LEU A 23 -15.87 2.34 -9.01
CA LEU A 23 -16.67 1.73 -7.95
C LEU A 23 -17.71 2.74 -7.48
N MET A 24 -18.98 2.38 -7.66
CA MET A 24 -20.09 3.23 -7.26
C MET A 24 -20.38 3.02 -5.77
N GLN A 25 -19.95 3.95 -4.94
CA GLN A 25 -20.20 3.89 -3.51
C GLN A 25 -21.29 4.83 -3.05
N SER A 26 -21.63 5.82 -3.86
CA SER A 26 -22.67 6.77 -3.53
C SER A 26 -23.27 7.33 -4.82
N GLN A 27 -24.50 7.83 -4.71
CA GLN A 27 -25.14 8.51 -5.83
C GLN A 27 -24.76 10.00 -5.90
N ASP A 28 -23.85 10.43 -5.04
CA ASP A 28 -23.38 11.80 -5.02
C ASP A 28 -22.46 12.04 -6.23
N GLU A 29 -22.83 12.97 -7.09
CA GLU A 29 -22.05 13.30 -8.28
C GLU A 29 -20.66 13.80 -7.94
N THR A 30 -20.45 14.43 -6.78
CA THR A 30 -19.15 14.96 -6.39
C THR A 30 -18.14 13.86 -6.08
N THR A 31 -18.60 12.67 -5.70
CA THR A 31 -17.74 11.51 -5.41
C THR A 31 -17.72 10.50 -6.54
N SER A 32 -18.50 10.72 -7.58
CA SER A 32 -18.53 9.83 -8.75
C SER A 32 -17.14 9.78 -9.40
N GLY A 33 -16.63 8.57 -9.63
CA GLY A 33 -15.31 8.37 -10.22
C GLY A 33 -14.14 8.50 -9.27
N CYS A 34 -14.38 8.81 -7.99
CA CYS A 34 -13.33 8.95 -6.99
C CYS A 34 -12.85 7.62 -6.42
N TYR A 35 -13.62 6.56 -6.58
CA TYR A 35 -13.26 5.22 -6.11
C TYR A 35 -13.10 4.31 -7.32
N LYS A 36 -11.99 3.58 -7.33
CA LYS A 36 -11.69 2.63 -8.39
C LYS A 36 -11.62 1.22 -7.82
N LEU A 37 -12.04 0.26 -8.60
CA LEU A 37 -11.81 -1.15 -8.33
C LEU A 37 -10.73 -1.64 -9.29
N VAL A 38 -9.60 -2.04 -8.75
CA VAL A 38 -8.45 -2.49 -9.52
C VAL A 38 -8.28 -3.97 -9.30
N SER A 39 -8.40 -4.75 -10.37
CA SER A 39 -8.25 -6.20 -10.30
C SER A 39 -6.83 -6.59 -10.64
N LEU A 40 -6.22 -7.39 -9.77
CA LEU A 40 -4.88 -7.93 -9.97
C LEU A 40 -4.95 -9.43 -10.13
N GLU A 41 -4.16 -9.94 -11.05
CA GLU A 41 -3.95 -11.38 -11.23
C GLU A 41 -2.51 -11.72 -10.86
N GLY A 42 -2.33 -12.57 -9.84
CA GLY A 42 -1.03 -13.05 -9.42
C GLY A 42 -0.47 -14.10 -10.36
N GLU A 43 0.80 -14.45 -10.14
CA GLU A 43 1.49 -15.44 -10.99
C GLU A 43 0.86 -16.83 -10.92
N ASP A 44 0.23 -17.16 -9.81
CA ASP A 44 -0.47 -18.43 -9.62
C ASP A 44 -1.90 -18.41 -10.15
N GLY A 45 -2.32 -17.33 -10.80
CA GLY A 45 -3.67 -17.16 -11.31
C GLY A 45 -4.69 -16.68 -10.30
N SER A 46 -4.30 -16.45 -9.05
CA SER A 46 -5.22 -15.90 -8.05
C SER A 46 -5.58 -14.47 -8.38
N ILE A 47 -6.82 -14.08 -8.08
CA ILE A 47 -7.35 -12.76 -8.40
C ILE A 47 -7.70 -12.06 -7.10
N VAL A 48 -7.27 -10.81 -6.96
CA VAL A 48 -7.60 -9.95 -5.86
C VAL A 48 -8.06 -8.60 -6.41
N ASN A 49 -9.14 -8.08 -5.84
CA ASN A 49 -9.63 -6.75 -6.17
C ASN A 49 -9.23 -5.76 -5.07
N PHE A 50 -8.66 -4.64 -5.47
CA PHE A 50 -8.35 -3.55 -4.55
C PHE A 50 -9.29 -2.37 -4.78
N VAL A 51 -9.85 -1.87 -3.67
CA VAL A 51 -10.57 -0.60 -3.68
C VAL A 51 -9.55 0.50 -3.52
N VAL A 52 -9.41 1.33 -4.53
CA VAL A 52 -8.52 2.49 -4.54
C VAL A 52 -9.36 3.73 -4.28
N ALA A 53 -9.11 4.37 -3.16
CA ALA A 53 -9.79 5.59 -2.72
C ALA A 53 -8.89 6.80 -2.89
N LEU A 54 -9.41 7.99 -2.61
CA LEU A 54 -8.63 9.22 -2.71
C LEU A 54 -7.44 9.24 -1.74
N ASN A 55 -7.54 8.54 -0.63
CA ASN A 55 -6.45 8.46 0.36
C ASN A 55 -5.54 7.25 0.18
N THR A 56 -5.70 6.48 -0.88
CA THR A 56 -4.73 5.44 -1.21
C THR A 56 -3.45 6.10 -1.68
N TYR A 57 -2.33 5.78 -1.02
CA TYR A 57 -1.04 6.36 -1.39
C TYR A 57 -0.38 5.53 -2.48
N PHE A 58 -0.02 6.19 -3.58
CA PHE A 58 0.76 5.56 -4.66
C PHE A 58 2.21 6.01 -4.50
N VAL A 59 3.10 5.04 -4.29
CA VAL A 59 4.53 5.32 -4.14
C VAL A 59 5.04 6.05 -5.38
N ASN A 60 5.77 7.13 -5.17
CA ASN A 60 6.26 8.04 -6.23
C ASN A 60 5.14 8.67 -7.05
N HIS A 61 3.91 8.71 -6.56
CA HIS A 61 2.75 9.25 -7.27
C HIS A 61 2.59 8.66 -8.67
N SER A 62 2.96 7.40 -8.82
CA SER A 62 2.91 6.72 -10.13
C SER A 62 1.49 6.53 -10.61
N VAL A 63 1.28 6.74 -11.89
CA VAL A 63 0.01 6.41 -12.55
C VAL A 63 0.10 4.95 -13.02
N VAL A 64 -0.94 4.18 -12.74
CA VAL A 64 -0.99 2.76 -13.09
C VAL A 64 -2.01 2.50 -14.19
N TYR A 65 -1.72 1.52 -15.04
CA TYR A 65 -2.54 1.16 -16.18
C TYR A 65 -2.73 -0.36 -16.23
N ILE A 66 -3.74 -0.79 -16.98
CA ILE A 66 -3.92 -2.21 -17.26
C ILE A 66 -2.63 -2.77 -17.86
N GLY A 67 -2.18 -3.91 -17.37
CA GLY A 67 -0.94 -4.56 -17.78
C GLY A 67 0.26 -4.25 -16.88
N ASP A 68 0.16 -3.25 -16.03
CA ASP A 68 1.24 -2.92 -15.09
C ASP A 68 1.32 -3.98 -13.98
N LYS A 69 2.54 -4.28 -13.56
CA LYS A 69 2.77 -5.10 -12.38
C LYS A 69 2.79 -4.18 -11.16
N VAL A 70 1.93 -4.46 -10.20
CA VAL A 70 1.80 -3.65 -9.00
C VAL A 70 1.70 -4.53 -7.76
N THR A 71 1.98 -3.93 -6.62
CA THR A 71 1.74 -4.55 -5.31
C THR A 71 0.80 -3.62 -4.53
N GLY A 72 -0.32 -4.17 -4.10
CA GLY A 72 -1.24 -3.47 -3.21
C GLY A 72 -1.02 -3.94 -1.78
N TYR A 73 -1.01 -2.98 -0.84
CA TYR A 73 -0.89 -3.27 0.59
C TYR A 73 -2.20 -2.89 1.27
N PHE A 74 -2.63 -3.76 2.15
CA PHE A 74 -3.88 -3.58 2.91
C PHE A 74 -3.64 -3.98 4.36
N ASP A 75 -4.52 -3.53 5.25
CA ASP A 75 -4.48 -3.91 6.66
C ASP A 75 -5.11 -5.30 6.81
N GLU A 76 -4.30 -6.27 7.21
CA GLU A 76 -4.74 -7.65 7.40
C GLU A 76 -5.84 -7.78 8.44
N LEU A 77 -5.89 -6.85 9.41
CA LEU A 77 -6.87 -6.88 10.49
C LEU A 77 -8.16 -6.13 10.18
N ALA A 78 -8.21 -5.40 9.07
CA ALA A 78 -9.41 -4.66 8.70
C ALA A 78 -10.54 -5.60 8.27
N PRO A 79 -11.80 -5.28 8.61
CA PRO A 79 -12.93 -6.08 8.14
C PRO A 79 -13.02 -6.03 6.61
N VAL A 80 -13.33 -7.18 6.01
CA VAL A 80 -13.49 -7.31 4.56
C VAL A 80 -14.80 -8.02 4.24
N PRO A 81 -15.41 -7.74 3.07
CA PRO A 81 -16.60 -8.48 2.66
C PRO A 81 -16.24 -9.94 2.36
N LEU A 82 -17.17 -10.84 2.67
CA LEU A 82 -17.00 -12.26 2.38
C LEU A 82 -17.46 -12.55 0.96
N ILE A 83 -16.67 -12.12 0.00
CA ILE A 83 -16.95 -12.29 -1.43
C ILE A 83 -15.73 -12.86 -2.14
N TYR A 84 -15.96 -13.39 -3.33
CA TYR A 84 -14.90 -13.83 -4.24
C TYR A 84 -15.06 -13.12 -5.58
N PRO A 85 -14.00 -12.59 -6.19
CA PRO A 85 -12.61 -12.53 -5.65
C PRO A 85 -12.51 -11.70 -4.37
N PRO A 86 -11.50 -11.94 -3.53
CA PRO A 86 -11.29 -11.13 -2.33
C PRO A 86 -11.18 -9.65 -2.68
N GLN A 87 -11.76 -8.80 -1.84
CA GLN A 87 -11.73 -7.36 -2.04
C GLN A 87 -11.13 -6.69 -0.81
N TYR A 88 -10.04 -5.96 -1.02
CA TYR A 88 -9.34 -5.27 0.05
C TYR A 88 -9.25 -3.78 -0.26
N ARG A 89 -9.25 -2.97 0.79
CA ARG A 89 -8.99 -1.54 0.62
C ARG A 89 -7.48 -1.34 0.53
N ALA A 90 -7.02 -0.78 -0.59
CA ALA A 90 -5.62 -0.47 -0.78
C ALA A 90 -5.24 0.75 0.05
N ILE A 91 -4.28 0.58 0.94
CA ILE A 91 -3.69 1.69 1.70
C ILE A 91 -2.54 2.27 0.91
N ILE A 92 -1.70 1.39 0.37
CA ILE A 92 -0.53 1.75 -0.41
C ILE A 92 -0.51 0.91 -1.68
N MET A 93 -0.20 1.54 -2.80
CA MET A 93 0.00 0.86 -4.08
C MET A 93 1.40 1.18 -4.59
N VAL A 94 2.09 0.15 -5.04
CA VAL A 94 3.44 0.25 -5.59
C VAL A 94 3.43 -0.24 -7.02
N LYS A 95 3.82 0.63 -7.96
CA LYS A 95 4.10 0.19 -9.32
C LYS A 95 5.48 -0.43 -9.34
N ASN A 96 5.54 -1.72 -9.62
CA ASN A 96 6.81 -2.46 -9.57
C ASN A 96 7.65 -2.11 -10.80
N MET A 97 8.82 -1.54 -10.55
CA MET A 97 9.76 -1.13 -11.60
C MET A 97 11.02 -1.99 -11.51
N PRO A 98 11.64 -2.34 -12.66
CA PRO A 98 12.92 -3.05 -12.64
C PRO A 98 13.99 -2.27 -11.86
N GLY A 99 14.75 -2.98 -11.03
CA GLY A 99 15.84 -2.37 -10.28
C GLY A 99 15.45 -1.61 -9.02
N GLU A 100 14.17 -1.61 -8.67
CA GLU A 100 13.69 -0.95 -7.47
C GLU A 100 12.98 -1.97 -6.57
N ASN A 101 13.36 -1.98 -5.29
CA ASN A 101 12.71 -2.81 -4.29
C ASN A 101 11.98 -1.91 -3.31
N VAL A 102 10.73 -2.21 -3.05
CA VAL A 102 9.91 -1.46 -2.10
C VAL A 102 9.40 -2.42 -1.04
N LYS A 103 9.59 -2.05 0.22
CA LYS A 103 9.07 -2.81 1.36
C LYS A 103 8.23 -1.88 2.23
N VAL A 104 7.05 -2.36 2.58
CA VAL A 104 6.16 -1.67 3.52
C VAL A 104 6.00 -2.58 4.73
N ASP A 105 6.45 -2.12 5.89
CA ASP A 105 6.38 -2.91 7.10
C ASP A 105 6.52 -2.02 8.33
N TYR A 106 6.22 -2.59 9.49
CA TYR A 106 6.48 -1.98 10.78
C TYR A 106 7.94 -2.25 11.18
N PHE A 107 8.63 -1.21 11.61
CA PHE A 107 10.01 -1.28 12.08
C PHE A 107 10.06 -0.93 13.56
N ASP A 108 10.74 -1.77 14.31
CA ASP A 108 10.82 -1.65 15.77
C ASP A 108 11.83 -0.61 16.25
N SER A 109 12.15 -0.62 17.55
CA SER A 109 13.10 0.32 18.15
C SER A 109 14.53 0.17 17.63
N GLU A 110 14.86 -0.96 17.01
CA GLU A 110 16.17 -1.20 16.39
C GLU A 110 16.12 -1.04 14.87
N LEU A 111 15.00 -0.57 14.34
CA LEU A 111 14.73 -0.44 12.91
C LEU A 111 14.79 -1.79 12.18
N ILE A 112 14.32 -2.83 12.86
CA ILE A 112 14.18 -4.16 12.28
C ILE A 112 12.72 -4.35 11.86
N SER A 113 12.51 -4.83 10.63
CA SER A 113 11.17 -5.10 10.12
C SER A 113 10.46 -6.20 10.91
N SER A 114 9.13 -6.19 10.93
CA SER A 114 8.35 -7.14 11.70
C SER A 114 8.59 -8.59 11.30
N ASP A 115 8.97 -8.83 10.06
CA ASP A 115 9.32 -10.16 9.55
C ASP A 115 10.77 -10.56 9.82
N ASN A 116 11.57 -9.69 10.42
CA ASN A 116 12.99 -9.87 10.75
C ASN A 116 13.92 -10.03 9.54
N TYR A 117 13.46 -9.68 8.33
CA TYR A 117 14.28 -9.84 7.14
C TYR A 117 15.08 -8.58 6.77
N LEU A 118 14.77 -7.43 7.36
CA LEU A 118 15.43 -6.19 7.01
C LEU A 118 15.71 -5.36 8.25
N LYS A 119 16.96 -4.89 8.36
CA LYS A 119 17.36 -3.89 9.34
C LYS A 119 17.84 -2.66 8.61
N LEU A 120 17.33 -1.50 9.00
CA LEU A 120 17.69 -0.24 8.35
C LEU A 120 18.90 0.38 9.00
N ASN A 121 19.84 0.83 8.16
CA ASN A 121 20.95 1.67 8.56
C ASN A 121 20.75 3.04 7.93
N ILE A 122 20.44 4.02 8.77
CA ILE A 122 20.17 5.37 8.29
C ILE A 122 21.50 6.08 8.08
N ALA A 123 21.81 6.41 6.83
CA ALA A 123 23.00 7.15 6.47
C ALA A 123 22.73 8.65 6.49
N MET A 124 23.80 9.44 6.44
CA MET A 124 23.71 10.90 6.44
C MET A 124 22.87 11.43 5.27
N PHE A 125 22.90 10.71 4.14
CA PHE A 125 22.21 11.13 2.91
C PHE A 125 20.87 10.42 2.71
N THR A 126 20.43 9.62 3.69
CA THR A 126 19.13 8.95 3.60
C THR A 126 18.03 10.00 3.60
N GLN A 127 17.20 9.98 2.57
CA GLN A 127 16.08 10.88 2.46
C GLN A 127 14.90 10.32 3.25
N ILE A 128 14.41 11.08 4.22
CA ILE A 128 13.32 10.67 5.09
C ILE A 128 12.18 11.66 4.91
N LEU A 129 11.09 11.18 4.34
CA LEU A 129 9.97 12.03 3.95
C LEU A 129 8.65 11.49 4.49
N LEU A 130 7.72 12.40 4.71
CA LEU A 130 6.31 12.06 4.87
C LEU A 130 5.73 11.68 3.49
N THR A 131 4.57 11.05 3.49
CA THR A 131 3.91 10.66 2.24
C THR A 131 3.55 11.86 1.36
N ASN A 132 3.43 13.06 1.94
CA ASN A 132 3.19 14.29 1.18
C ASN A 132 4.47 14.92 0.62
N GLY A 133 5.61 14.26 0.77
CA GLY A 133 6.88 14.73 0.23
C GLY A 133 7.66 15.69 1.12
N GLN A 134 7.14 16.04 2.28
CA GLN A 134 7.81 16.95 3.21
C GLN A 134 8.80 16.21 4.10
N PRO A 135 9.89 16.85 4.51
CA PRO A 135 10.88 16.21 5.38
C PRO A 135 10.29 15.78 6.71
N PHE A 136 10.65 14.59 7.14
CA PHE A 136 10.34 14.09 8.46
C PHE A 136 11.58 14.15 9.34
N LYS A 137 11.49 14.81 10.49
CA LYS A 137 12.64 15.08 11.37
C LYS A 137 12.53 14.44 12.75
N ARG A 138 11.61 13.51 12.92
CA ARG A 138 11.44 12.79 14.16
C ARG A 138 12.07 11.42 14.09
N ASN A 139 11.95 10.68 15.18
CA ASN A 139 12.48 9.33 15.29
C ASN A 139 11.67 8.37 14.39
N LEU A 140 12.36 7.52 13.66
CA LEU A 140 11.76 6.52 12.78
C LEU A 140 11.33 5.26 13.51
N GLU A 141 11.77 5.05 14.74
CA GLU A 141 11.50 3.84 15.49
C GLU A 141 10.01 3.63 15.76
N ASN A 142 9.60 2.36 15.81
CA ASN A 142 8.23 1.94 16.14
C ASN A 142 7.18 2.57 15.23
N ARG A 143 7.42 2.50 13.92
CA ARG A 143 6.53 3.05 12.89
C ARG A 143 6.40 2.13 11.71
N ASN A 144 5.31 2.30 10.99
CA ASN A 144 5.19 1.73 9.64
C ASN A 144 5.97 2.63 8.68
N LEU A 145 6.84 2.01 7.89
CA LEU A 145 7.69 2.72 6.94
C LEU A 145 7.56 2.10 5.54
N ILE A 146 7.67 2.97 4.56
CA ILE A 146 7.85 2.56 3.16
C ILE A 146 9.33 2.73 2.86
N VAL A 147 10.00 1.63 2.56
CA VAL A 147 11.43 1.62 2.26
C VAL A 147 11.63 1.32 0.79
N ILE A 148 12.37 2.18 0.13
CA ILE A 148 12.65 2.07 -1.31
C ILE A 148 14.14 1.84 -1.52
#